data_a1820556cd63b331dcbfbaa83773f4ae
#
_entry.id   a1820556cd63b331dcbfbaa83773f4ae
#
_cell.length_a   1.000
_cell.length_b   1.000
_cell.length_c   1.000
_cell.angle_alpha   90.00
_cell.angle_beta   90.00
_cell.angle_gamma   90.00
#
_symmetry.space_group_name_H-M   'P 1'
#
loop_
_entity.id
_entity.type
_entity.pdbx_description
1 polymer ?
#
loop_
_entity_poly.entity_id
_entity_poly.type
_entity_poly.pdbx_seq_one_letter_code
_entity_poly.pdbx_strand_id
1 'polypeptide(L)'
;LGISAFNLPHGFCIVDDIVYLTDREDSVCLKYTSDGKPLMVLGERGVHSDIGCEKTGDLVPRAAGPFNYPSEMFPAPSGDLYVSDGYRNSRVHRFTKDGQLIQSWGVPGKEAPGEFHLPHSILIDEEELVYVCDRENSRIQVFTPDGEFITMWTDMTRPNDICQSKDGDFYVAESSFQGSTPGISVRDRQGKVLARWDSRSAHGLWVDSQDNVYLALTGAESVDKYMRRD
;
A
#
# COMPACT_ATOMS: atom_id res chain seq x y z
N LEU A 1 13.33 -18.53 2.98
CA LEU A 1 12.49 -18.16 4.11
C LEU A 1 11.62 -19.36 4.48
N GLY A 2 11.66 -19.81 5.75
CA GLY A 2 10.89 -20.98 6.20
C GLY A 2 9.39 -20.67 6.39
N ILE A 3 8.57 -21.70 6.28
CA ILE A 3 7.09 -21.61 6.44
C ILE A 3 6.67 -20.96 7.78
N SER A 4 7.51 -20.99 8.80
CA SER A 4 7.26 -20.39 10.12
C SER A 4 7.80 -18.95 10.27
N ALA A 5 8.32 -18.35 9.20
CA ALA A 5 8.91 -17.03 9.27
C ALA A 5 7.86 -15.89 9.30
N PHE A 6 6.63 -16.19 8.86
CA PHE A 6 5.53 -15.24 8.73
C PHE A 6 4.25 -15.83 9.33
N ASN A 7 3.42 -14.95 9.91
CA ASN A 7 2.09 -15.30 10.37
C ASN A 7 1.06 -15.06 9.26
N LEU A 8 0.98 -13.82 8.75
CA LEU A 8 0.16 -13.47 7.59
C LEU A 8 0.85 -12.39 6.75
N PRO A 9 1.75 -12.76 5.82
CA PRO A 9 2.40 -11.81 4.93
C PRO A 9 1.36 -11.11 4.05
N HIS A 10 1.53 -9.80 3.83
CA HIS A 10 0.56 -9.01 3.09
C HIS A 10 1.21 -8.11 2.03
N GLY A 11 1.65 -6.89 2.34
CA GLY A 11 2.31 -6.01 1.39
C GLY A 11 3.70 -6.53 1.01
N PHE A 12 4.04 -6.39 -0.27
CA PHE A 12 5.30 -6.92 -0.80
C PHE A 12 5.78 -6.09 -1.99
N CYS A 13 6.99 -5.56 -1.91
CA CYS A 13 7.66 -5.00 -3.08
C CYS A 13 9.16 -5.34 -3.08
N ILE A 14 9.77 -5.23 -4.25
CA ILE A 14 11.23 -5.36 -4.43
C ILE A 14 11.73 -4.08 -5.10
N VAL A 15 12.63 -3.40 -4.43
CA VAL A 15 13.28 -2.18 -4.95
C VAL A 15 14.80 -2.35 -4.71
N ASP A 16 15.61 -2.19 -5.76
CA ASP A 16 17.08 -2.30 -5.70
C ASP A 16 17.58 -3.61 -5.06
N ASP A 17 17.00 -4.74 -5.46
CA ASP A 17 17.30 -6.08 -4.92
C ASP A 17 17.02 -6.25 -3.42
N ILE A 18 16.28 -5.34 -2.83
CA ILE A 18 15.80 -5.40 -1.45
C ILE A 18 14.32 -5.74 -1.44
N VAL A 19 13.95 -6.71 -0.62
CA VAL A 19 12.57 -7.11 -0.37
C VAL A 19 12.02 -6.33 0.82
N TYR A 20 10.89 -5.69 0.62
CA TYR A 20 10.10 -5.03 1.66
C TYR A 20 8.78 -5.78 1.81
N LEU A 21 8.44 -6.14 3.04
CA LEU A 21 7.32 -7.01 3.33
C LEU A 21 6.63 -6.54 4.61
N THR A 22 5.30 -6.62 4.66
CA THR A 22 4.55 -6.54 5.91
C THR A 22 4.07 -7.92 6.34
N ASP A 23 4.18 -8.23 7.64
CA ASP A 23 3.47 -9.34 8.28
C ASP A 23 2.32 -8.74 9.09
N ARG A 24 1.14 -8.79 8.49
CA ARG A 24 -0.04 -8.08 8.97
C ARG A 24 -0.42 -8.50 10.38
N GLU A 25 -0.61 -9.79 10.63
CA GLU A 25 -1.07 -10.27 11.93
C GLU A 25 0.01 -10.20 13.01
N ASP A 26 1.28 -10.25 12.63
CA ASP A 26 2.38 -10.02 13.58
C ASP A 26 2.63 -8.52 13.84
N SER A 27 1.97 -7.62 13.08
CA SER A 27 2.15 -6.16 13.17
C SER A 27 3.61 -5.72 13.05
N VAL A 28 4.33 -6.28 12.08
CA VAL A 28 5.72 -5.92 11.76
C VAL A 28 5.92 -5.66 10.29
N CYS A 29 6.91 -4.80 9.99
CA CYS A 29 7.44 -4.63 8.64
C CYS A 29 8.86 -5.16 8.58
N LEU A 30 9.19 -5.85 7.50
CA LEU A 30 10.37 -6.67 7.37
C LEU A 30 11.16 -6.28 6.11
N LYS A 31 12.47 -6.19 6.24
CA LYS A 31 13.39 -5.93 5.12
C LYS A 31 14.38 -7.09 4.98
N TYR A 32 14.53 -7.59 3.75
CA TYR A 32 15.44 -8.66 3.43
C TYR A 32 16.25 -8.34 2.17
N THR A 33 17.38 -9.01 2.01
CA THR A 33 18.02 -9.12 0.70
C THR A 33 17.21 -10.04 -0.22
N SER A 34 17.41 -9.97 -1.54
CA SER A 34 16.72 -10.85 -2.51
C SER A 34 17.00 -12.33 -2.31
N ASP A 35 18.14 -12.70 -1.71
CA ASP A 35 18.49 -14.09 -1.32
C ASP A 35 17.91 -14.50 0.05
N GLY A 36 17.14 -13.62 0.71
CA GLY A 36 16.37 -13.92 1.92
C GLY A 36 17.11 -13.69 3.24
N LYS A 37 18.23 -12.99 3.24
CA LYS A 37 18.91 -12.60 4.49
C LYS A 37 18.14 -11.45 5.17
N PRO A 38 17.77 -11.55 6.47
CA PRO A 38 17.08 -10.48 7.18
C PRO A 38 18.01 -9.27 7.37
N LEU A 39 17.47 -8.09 7.12
CA LEU A 39 18.17 -6.80 7.27
C LEU A 39 17.55 -5.95 8.38
N MET A 40 16.21 -5.96 8.51
CA MET A 40 15.50 -5.12 9.47
C MET A 40 14.14 -5.72 9.85
N VAL A 41 13.71 -5.43 11.08
CA VAL A 41 12.35 -5.60 11.57
C VAL A 41 11.92 -4.27 12.19
N LEU A 42 10.80 -3.71 11.72
CA LEU A 42 10.11 -2.60 12.35
C LEU A 42 8.91 -3.14 13.12
N GLY A 43 8.69 -2.67 14.33
CA GLY A 43 7.67 -3.19 15.24
C GLY A 43 8.17 -4.38 16.08
N GLU A 44 7.31 -4.88 16.91
CA GLU A 44 7.54 -6.07 17.77
C GLU A 44 6.46 -7.11 17.44
N ARG A 45 6.88 -8.34 17.12
CA ARG A 45 5.97 -9.41 16.67
C ARG A 45 4.88 -9.69 17.69
N GLY A 46 3.63 -9.66 17.20
CA GLY A 46 2.43 -9.91 18.01
C GLY A 46 2.06 -8.77 18.97
N VAL A 47 2.78 -7.64 18.92
CA VAL A 47 2.43 -6.43 19.68
C VAL A 47 1.65 -5.48 18.78
N HIS A 48 0.44 -5.15 19.20
CA HIS A 48 -0.47 -4.28 18.46
C HIS A 48 -0.69 -2.97 19.20
N SER A 49 -0.68 -1.87 18.46
CA SER A 49 -1.00 -0.56 19.03
C SER A 49 -2.48 -0.46 19.42
N ASP A 50 -2.79 0.29 20.49
CA ASP A 50 -4.15 0.42 21.01
C ASP A 50 -4.99 1.42 20.21
N ILE A 51 -5.83 0.89 19.32
CA ILE A 51 -6.77 1.66 18.48
C ILE A 51 -8.21 1.66 19.03
N GLY A 52 -8.45 1.02 20.16
CA GLY A 52 -9.76 0.98 20.83
C GLY A 52 -10.74 -0.06 20.34
N CYS A 53 -10.37 -0.93 19.41
CA CYS A 53 -11.19 -2.06 18.96
C CYS A 53 -10.32 -3.19 18.41
N GLU A 54 -10.94 -4.39 18.23
CA GLU A 54 -10.28 -5.58 17.68
C GLU A 54 -10.80 -5.97 16.28
N LYS A 55 -11.66 -5.15 15.69
CA LYS A 55 -12.24 -5.45 14.38
C LYS A 55 -11.29 -5.10 13.25
N THR A 56 -11.19 -5.99 12.28
CA THR A 56 -10.37 -5.80 11.08
C THR A 56 -11.24 -5.25 9.95
N GLY A 57 -10.78 -4.17 9.32
CA GLY A 57 -11.42 -3.56 8.14
C GLY A 57 -12.53 -2.55 8.46
N ASP A 58 -12.97 -2.46 9.71
CA ASP A 58 -13.89 -1.41 10.14
C ASP A 58 -13.14 -0.08 10.34
N LEU A 59 -13.87 1.03 10.31
CA LEU A 59 -13.32 2.32 10.70
C LEU A 59 -12.99 2.29 12.19
N VAL A 60 -11.72 2.46 12.53
CA VAL A 60 -11.26 2.40 13.92
C VAL A 60 -11.69 3.63 14.72
N PRO A 61 -11.92 3.49 16.05
CA PRO A 61 -12.32 4.62 16.90
C PRO A 61 -11.24 5.72 17.03
N ARG A 62 -9.97 5.35 16.97
CA ARG A 62 -8.83 6.25 17.07
C ARG A 62 -7.62 5.68 16.34
N ALA A 63 -6.76 6.54 15.82
CA ALA A 63 -5.46 6.16 15.31
C ALA A 63 -4.45 5.99 16.45
N ALA A 64 -3.46 5.13 16.23
CA ALA A 64 -2.40 4.86 17.19
C ALA A 64 -1.01 4.88 16.53
N GLY A 65 0.04 4.70 17.32
CA GLY A 65 1.40 4.54 16.83
C GLY A 65 1.60 3.22 16.08
N PRO A 66 2.79 2.97 15.52
CA PRO A 66 3.03 1.75 14.76
C PRO A 66 3.13 0.54 15.70
N PHE A 67 2.56 -0.63 15.34
CA PHE A 67 1.66 -0.92 14.22
C PHE A 67 0.39 -1.61 14.74
N ASN A 68 -0.70 -1.62 13.94
CA ASN A 68 -1.82 -2.54 14.15
C ASN A 68 -2.35 -3.04 12.80
N TYR A 69 -1.84 -4.19 12.35
CA TYR A 69 -2.12 -4.81 11.07
C TYR A 69 -1.70 -3.94 9.87
N PRO A 70 -0.39 -3.61 9.74
CA PRO A 70 0.14 -2.84 8.62
C PRO A 70 -0.14 -3.53 7.29
N SER A 71 -0.47 -2.73 6.27
CA SER A 71 -0.85 -3.22 4.95
C SER A 71 0.32 -3.26 3.98
N GLU A 72 1.15 -2.21 3.90
CA GLU A 72 2.30 -2.17 3.01
C GLU A 72 3.43 -1.31 3.54
N MET A 73 4.66 -1.65 3.15
CA MET A 73 5.87 -0.85 3.35
C MET A 73 6.55 -0.59 2.02
N PHE A 74 6.86 0.67 1.72
CA PHE A 74 7.53 1.09 0.51
C PHE A 74 8.71 2.04 0.81
N PRO A 75 9.87 1.87 0.15
CA PRO A 75 11.02 2.77 0.31
C PRO A 75 10.88 4.01 -0.56
N ALA A 76 11.33 5.17 -0.06
CA ALA A 76 11.50 6.37 -0.86
C ALA A 76 12.89 6.42 -1.52
N PRO A 77 13.09 7.26 -2.54
CA PRO A 77 14.41 7.52 -3.13
C PRO A 77 15.47 7.99 -2.11
N SER A 78 15.07 8.72 -1.07
CA SER A 78 15.95 9.11 0.06
C SER A 78 16.40 7.93 0.92
N GLY A 79 15.75 6.78 0.78
CA GLY A 79 15.93 5.61 1.60
C GLY A 79 15.01 5.54 2.82
N ASP A 80 14.24 6.58 3.11
CA ASP A 80 13.21 6.55 4.15
C ASP A 80 12.15 5.49 3.81
N LEU A 81 11.54 4.93 4.85
CA LEU A 81 10.56 3.87 4.74
C LEU A 81 9.18 4.40 5.11
N TYR A 82 8.21 4.17 4.25
CA TYR A 82 6.82 4.55 4.49
C TYR A 82 5.96 3.30 4.66
N VAL A 83 5.05 3.35 5.62
CA VAL A 83 4.15 2.24 5.93
C VAL A 83 2.72 2.72 5.97
N SER A 84 1.85 2.12 5.17
CA SER A 84 0.41 2.20 5.36
C SER A 84 0.00 1.19 6.45
N ASP A 85 -0.61 1.68 7.51
CA ASP A 85 -1.07 0.87 8.65
C ASP A 85 -2.60 0.95 8.71
N GLY A 86 -3.29 0.04 7.99
CA GLY A 86 -4.68 0.25 7.63
C GLY A 86 -5.68 -0.81 8.07
N TYR A 87 -5.32 -2.08 8.23
CA TYR A 87 -6.33 -3.11 8.53
C TYR A 87 -6.96 -2.97 9.92
N ARG A 88 -6.19 -2.47 10.88
CA ARG A 88 -6.66 -2.10 12.23
C ARG A 88 -6.08 -0.77 12.68
N ASN A 89 -5.79 0.14 11.75
CA ASN A 89 -5.38 1.51 12.04
C ASN A 89 -5.85 2.43 10.89
N SER A 90 -5.56 3.71 10.99
CA SER A 90 -5.84 4.72 9.96
C SER A 90 -4.67 5.68 9.86
N ARG A 91 -3.47 5.11 9.64
CA ARG A 91 -2.21 5.87 9.71
C ARG A 91 -1.28 5.58 8.55
N VAL A 92 -0.43 6.54 8.27
CA VAL A 92 0.83 6.39 7.55
C VAL A 92 1.96 6.69 8.53
N HIS A 93 3.03 5.89 8.48
CA HIS A 93 4.22 6.07 9.30
C HIS A 93 5.43 6.25 8.39
N ARG A 94 6.28 7.24 8.69
CA ARG A 94 7.58 7.46 8.04
C ARG A 94 8.71 7.14 8.99
N PHE A 95 9.65 6.32 8.55
CA PHE A 95 10.85 5.95 9.30
C PHE A 95 12.09 6.34 8.51
N THR A 96 13.20 6.58 9.21
CA THR A 96 14.51 6.65 8.55
C THR A 96 14.87 5.31 7.92
N LYS A 97 15.83 5.29 7.01
CA LYS A 97 16.40 4.06 6.43
C LYS A 97 16.93 3.07 7.49
N ASP A 98 17.23 3.55 8.68
CA ASP A 98 17.74 2.75 9.82
C ASP A 98 16.64 2.36 10.80
N GLY A 99 15.36 2.66 10.48
CA GLY A 99 14.19 2.22 11.22
C GLY A 99 13.76 3.09 12.39
N GLN A 100 14.25 4.34 12.48
CA GLN A 100 13.79 5.28 13.51
C GLN A 100 12.53 6.00 13.03
N LEU A 101 11.47 6.01 13.83
CA LEU A 101 10.23 6.72 13.51
C LEU A 101 10.50 8.23 13.41
N ILE A 102 10.20 8.81 12.26
CA ILE A 102 10.27 10.25 12.01
C ILE A 102 8.94 10.89 12.37
N GLN A 103 7.85 10.40 11.77
CA GLN A 103 6.51 10.92 11.99
C GLN A 103 5.41 9.92 11.65
N SER A 104 4.20 10.28 12.02
CA SER A 104 2.98 9.56 11.62
C SER A 104 1.86 10.56 11.40
N TRP A 105 1.06 10.32 10.34
CA TRP A 105 -0.12 11.15 10.06
C TRP A 105 -1.32 10.29 9.68
N GLY A 106 -2.47 10.93 9.59
CA GLY A 106 -3.74 10.28 9.34
C GLY A 106 -4.55 10.06 10.60
N VAL A 107 -5.86 10.14 10.43
CA VAL A 107 -6.86 9.86 11.47
C VAL A 107 -8.00 9.05 10.85
N PRO A 108 -8.78 8.29 11.63
CA PRO A 108 -9.95 7.61 11.10
C PRO A 108 -11.01 8.60 10.62
N GLY A 109 -11.51 8.39 9.42
CA GLY A 109 -12.55 9.22 8.83
C GLY A 109 -12.78 8.93 7.35
N LYS A 110 -13.72 9.68 6.72
CA LYS A 110 -14.17 9.42 5.35
C LYS A 110 -14.23 10.67 4.46
N GLU A 111 -14.18 11.86 5.04
CA GLU A 111 -14.51 13.09 4.33
C GLU A 111 -13.29 13.96 4.05
N ALA A 112 -12.54 14.33 5.09
CA ALA A 112 -11.48 15.31 4.99
C ALA A 112 -10.15 14.71 4.46
N PRO A 113 -9.24 15.55 3.92
CA PRO A 113 -7.87 15.20 3.69
C PRO A 113 -7.18 14.69 4.96
N GLY A 114 -6.39 13.63 4.84
CA GLY A 114 -5.73 12.99 5.97
C GLY A 114 -6.64 12.12 6.85
N GLU A 115 -7.93 12.06 6.56
CA GLU A 115 -8.79 11.01 7.09
C GLU A 115 -8.66 9.75 6.27
N PHE A 116 -8.52 8.59 6.92
CA PHE A 116 -8.38 7.29 6.26
C PHE A 116 -9.37 6.27 6.78
N HIS A 117 -9.85 5.44 5.87
CA HIS A 117 -10.54 4.20 6.18
C HIS A 117 -9.88 3.04 5.44
N LEU A 118 -8.97 2.37 6.13
CA LEU A 118 -8.14 1.28 5.62
C LEU A 118 -7.17 1.77 4.51
N PRO A 119 -6.14 2.57 4.85
CA PRO A 119 -5.03 2.83 3.94
C PRO A 119 -4.33 1.51 3.61
N HIS A 120 -4.54 1.02 2.34
CA HIS A 120 -4.24 -0.36 1.97
C HIS A 120 -2.91 -0.52 1.27
N SER A 121 -2.54 0.41 0.41
CA SER A 121 -1.26 0.43 -0.29
C SER A 121 -0.66 1.82 -0.26
N ILE A 122 0.64 1.90 -0.44
CA ILE A 122 1.41 3.13 -0.43
C ILE A 122 2.53 3.07 -1.47
N LEU A 123 2.67 4.13 -2.26
CA LEU A 123 3.74 4.31 -3.23
C LEU A 123 4.43 5.64 -2.98
N ILE A 124 5.74 5.69 -3.13
CA ILE A 124 6.53 6.93 -3.12
C ILE A 124 7.18 7.06 -4.49
N ASP A 125 6.93 8.18 -5.18
CA ASP A 125 7.51 8.44 -6.49
C ASP A 125 8.94 9.03 -6.42
N GLU A 126 9.54 9.27 -7.58
CA GLU A 126 10.88 9.84 -7.67
C GLU A 126 10.99 11.28 -7.13
N GLU A 127 9.89 12.01 -7.02
CA GLU A 127 9.81 13.34 -6.41
C GLU A 127 9.49 13.27 -4.91
N GLU A 128 9.47 12.06 -4.35
CA GLU A 128 9.15 11.75 -2.95
C GLU A 128 7.71 12.07 -2.56
N LEU A 129 6.79 12.22 -3.52
CA LEU A 129 5.37 12.33 -3.21
C LEU A 129 4.81 10.98 -2.76
N VAL A 130 3.95 11.04 -1.75
CA VAL A 130 3.38 9.86 -1.08
C VAL A 130 1.96 9.65 -1.54
N TYR A 131 1.71 8.55 -2.25
CA TYR A 131 0.39 8.15 -2.75
C TYR A 131 -0.17 7.05 -1.85
N VAL A 132 -1.33 7.28 -1.26
CA VAL A 132 -1.97 6.35 -0.31
C VAL A 132 -3.31 5.88 -0.85
N CYS A 133 -3.45 4.57 -1.08
CA CYS A 133 -4.72 3.95 -1.43
C CYS A 133 -5.64 3.91 -0.21
N ASP A 134 -6.52 4.88 -0.07
CA ASP A 134 -7.54 4.97 0.98
C ASP A 134 -8.77 4.13 0.57
N ARG A 135 -8.62 2.81 0.70
CA ARG A 135 -9.41 1.78 0.03
C ARG A 135 -10.90 1.90 0.28
N GLU A 136 -11.32 1.90 1.54
CA GLU A 136 -12.75 1.90 1.88
C GLU A 136 -13.42 3.27 1.60
N ASN A 137 -12.61 4.32 1.41
CA ASN A 137 -13.07 5.63 0.96
C ASN A 137 -13.05 5.77 -0.57
N SER A 138 -12.62 4.74 -1.32
CA SER A 138 -12.58 4.73 -2.79
C SER A 138 -11.81 5.91 -3.37
N ARG A 139 -10.63 6.21 -2.83
CA ARG A 139 -9.78 7.32 -3.26
C ARG A 139 -8.30 7.03 -3.07
N ILE A 140 -7.46 7.75 -3.80
CA ILE A 140 -6.03 7.89 -3.51
C ILE A 140 -5.79 9.30 -3.02
N GLN A 141 -5.08 9.45 -1.91
CA GLN A 141 -4.64 10.74 -1.39
C GLN A 141 -3.16 10.90 -1.60
N VAL A 142 -2.74 12.10 -2.02
CA VAL A 142 -1.33 12.44 -2.31
C VAL A 142 -0.84 13.45 -1.29
N PHE A 143 0.33 13.19 -0.72
CA PHE A 143 0.96 14.01 0.31
C PHE A 143 2.41 14.36 -0.03
N THR A 144 2.93 15.41 0.59
CA THR A 144 4.37 15.67 0.65
C THR A 144 5.05 14.61 1.54
N PRO A 145 6.39 14.51 1.51
CA PRO A 145 7.14 13.64 2.44
C PRO A 145 6.84 13.91 3.92
N ASP A 146 6.45 15.14 4.24
CA ASP A 146 6.12 15.57 5.61
C ASP A 146 4.62 15.41 5.95
N GLY A 147 3.86 14.69 5.09
CA GLY A 147 2.46 14.37 5.33
C GLY A 147 1.48 15.53 5.11
N GLU A 148 1.91 16.61 4.44
CA GLU A 148 1.02 17.69 4.03
C GLU A 148 0.20 17.26 2.81
N PHE A 149 -1.11 17.44 2.86
CA PHE A 149 -2.01 17.06 1.78
C PHE A 149 -1.82 17.94 0.55
N ILE A 150 -1.72 17.29 -0.63
CA ILE A 150 -1.59 17.97 -1.93
C ILE A 150 -2.89 17.86 -2.73
N THR A 151 -3.36 16.64 -2.98
CA THR A 151 -4.53 16.35 -3.81
C THR A 151 -5.10 14.98 -3.52
N MET A 152 -6.27 14.67 -4.11
CA MET A 152 -6.84 13.31 -4.08
C MET A 152 -7.48 12.97 -5.42
N TRP A 153 -7.46 11.68 -5.75
CA TRP A 153 -8.12 11.09 -6.90
C TRP A 153 -9.33 10.29 -6.42
N THR A 154 -10.52 10.57 -6.94
CA THR A 154 -11.80 10.03 -6.40
C THR A 154 -12.63 9.23 -7.40
N ASP A 155 -12.27 9.19 -8.69
CA ASP A 155 -13.02 8.48 -9.73
C ASP A 155 -12.59 7.01 -9.85
N MET A 156 -12.59 6.30 -8.73
CA MET A 156 -12.17 4.90 -8.63
C MET A 156 -12.99 4.15 -7.60
N THR A 157 -12.89 2.82 -7.62
CA THR A 157 -13.59 1.96 -6.66
C THR A 157 -12.59 1.13 -5.86
N ARG A 158 -12.54 1.37 -4.54
CA ARG A 158 -11.72 0.62 -3.58
C ARG A 158 -10.33 0.25 -4.12
N PRO A 159 -9.42 1.23 -4.28
CA PRO A 159 -8.07 0.97 -4.75
C PRO A 159 -7.34 0.06 -3.78
N ASN A 160 -7.03 -1.15 -4.24
CA ASN A 160 -6.27 -2.13 -3.44
C ASN A 160 -4.78 -1.86 -3.52
N ASP A 161 -4.28 -1.52 -4.71
CA ASP A 161 -2.86 -1.37 -4.93
C ASP A 161 -2.54 -0.33 -5.99
N ILE A 162 -1.36 0.25 -5.93
CA ILE A 162 -0.85 1.25 -6.85
C ILE A 162 0.61 0.96 -7.20
N CYS A 163 0.94 1.00 -8.49
CA CYS A 163 2.30 0.86 -8.98
C CYS A 163 2.58 1.91 -10.04
N GLN A 164 3.81 2.38 -10.15
CA GLN A 164 4.23 3.31 -11.19
C GLN A 164 5.06 2.59 -12.25
N SER A 165 4.77 2.80 -13.53
CA SER A 165 5.58 2.33 -14.64
C SER A 165 6.83 3.19 -14.81
N LYS A 166 7.80 2.71 -15.59
CA LYS A 166 9.02 3.46 -15.93
C LYS A 166 8.73 4.78 -16.69
N ASP A 167 7.60 4.85 -17.38
CA ASP A 167 7.18 6.04 -18.12
C ASP A 167 6.47 7.08 -17.23
N GLY A 168 6.29 6.76 -15.94
CA GLY A 168 5.71 7.64 -14.92
C GLY A 168 4.19 7.53 -14.79
N ASP A 169 3.53 6.64 -15.53
CA ASP A 169 2.10 6.39 -15.40
C ASP A 169 1.79 5.51 -14.19
N PHE A 170 0.69 5.79 -13.53
CA PHE A 170 0.23 5.06 -12.36
C PHE A 170 -0.81 4.02 -12.74
N TYR A 171 -0.59 2.80 -12.34
CA TYR A 171 -1.53 1.68 -12.46
C TYR A 171 -2.19 1.44 -11.11
N VAL A 172 -3.52 1.37 -11.08
CA VAL A 172 -4.30 1.20 -9.86
C VAL A 172 -5.19 -0.03 -10.00
N ALA A 173 -5.05 -0.98 -9.09
CA ALA A 173 -5.95 -2.13 -8.97
C ALA A 173 -7.19 -1.74 -8.17
N GLU A 174 -8.35 -1.79 -8.84
CA GLU A 174 -9.64 -1.45 -8.26
C GLU A 174 -10.45 -2.72 -7.98
N SER A 175 -10.99 -2.87 -6.76
CA SER A 175 -11.85 -4.00 -6.43
C SER A 175 -13.34 -3.66 -6.56
N SER A 176 -14.17 -4.69 -6.68
CA SER A 176 -15.62 -4.51 -6.76
C SER A 176 -16.20 -3.93 -5.46
N PHE A 177 -17.17 -3.04 -5.61
CA PHE A 177 -17.94 -2.47 -4.51
C PHE A 177 -19.34 -2.10 -4.99
N GLN A 178 -20.38 -2.49 -4.24
CA GLN A 178 -21.79 -2.17 -4.54
C GLN A 178 -22.21 -2.51 -6.00
N GLY A 179 -21.67 -3.59 -6.53
CA GLY A 179 -22.01 -4.07 -7.89
C GLY A 179 -21.13 -3.51 -9.02
N SER A 180 -20.09 -2.72 -8.71
CA SER A 180 -19.08 -2.33 -9.70
C SER A 180 -18.23 -3.52 -10.13
N THR A 181 -17.75 -3.50 -11.38
CA THR A 181 -16.79 -4.48 -11.88
C THR A 181 -15.39 -4.11 -11.39
N PRO A 182 -14.58 -5.08 -10.90
CA PRO A 182 -13.19 -4.82 -10.59
C PRO A 182 -12.40 -4.55 -11.88
N GLY A 183 -11.34 -3.77 -11.79
CA GLY A 183 -10.57 -3.39 -12.96
C GLY A 183 -9.22 -2.78 -12.63
N ILE A 184 -8.55 -2.36 -13.69
CA ILE A 184 -7.31 -1.61 -13.61
C ILE A 184 -7.54 -0.26 -14.28
N SER A 185 -7.14 0.83 -13.63
CA SER A 185 -7.02 2.14 -14.27
C SER A 185 -5.56 2.55 -14.39
N VAL A 186 -5.22 3.15 -15.54
CA VAL A 186 -3.93 3.80 -15.79
C VAL A 186 -4.16 5.31 -15.72
N ARG A 187 -3.31 5.99 -14.98
CA ARG A 187 -3.48 7.42 -14.68
C ARG A 187 -2.17 8.19 -14.88
N ASP A 188 -2.30 9.44 -15.28
CA ASP A 188 -1.17 10.37 -15.23
C ASP A 188 -0.90 10.84 -13.79
N ARG A 189 0.15 11.63 -13.62
CA ARG A 189 0.55 12.19 -12.32
C ARG A 189 -0.49 13.13 -11.69
N GLN A 190 -1.42 13.66 -12.47
CA GLN A 190 -2.54 14.48 -11.99
C GLN A 190 -3.75 13.62 -11.60
N GLY A 191 -3.65 12.29 -11.77
CA GLY A 191 -4.72 11.34 -11.48
C GLY A 191 -5.75 11.20 -12.58
N LYS A 192 -5.56 11.85 -13.74
CA LYS A 192 -6.45 11.72 -14.89
C LYS A 192 -6.34 10.32 -15.48
N VAL A 193 -7.47 9.68 -15.71
CA VAL A 193 -7.53 8.36 -16.34
C VAL A 193 -7.09 8.44 -17.79
N LEU A 194 -6.05 7.68 -18.14
CA LEU A 194 -5.54 7.47 -19.50
C LEU A 194 -6.14 6.23 -20.14
N ALA A 195 -6.31 5.18 -19.35
CA ALA A 195 -6.94 3.91 -19.79
C ALA A 195 -7.62 3.22 -18.60
N ARG A 196 -8.61 2.38 -18.90
CA ARG A 196 -9.26 1.51 -17.91
C ARG A 196 -9.76 0.25 -18.60
N TRP A 197 -9.64 -0.91 -17.92
CA TRP A 197 -10.22 -2.17 -18.37
C TRP A 197 -10.68 -3.02 -17.20
N ASP A 198 -11.65 -3.88 -17.46
CA ASP A 198 -12.16 -4.84 -16.50
C ASP A 198 -11.13 -5.96 -16.27
N SER A 199 -11.00 -6.39 -15.04
CA SER A 199 -10.13 -7.51 -14.64
C SER A 199 -10.81 -8.37 -13.59
N ARG A 200 -10.16 -9.47 -13.22
CA ARG A 200 -10.50 -10.13 -11.95
C ARG A 200 -10.08 -9.22 -10.78
N SER A 201 -10.74 -9.37 -9.63
CA SER A 201 -10.41 -8.57 -8.44
C SER A 201 -8.99 -8.90 -7.97
N ALA A 202 -8.08 -7.96 -8.19
CA ALA A 202 -6.69 -8.06 -7.75
C ALA A 202 -6.51 -7.48 -6.35
N HIS A 203 -5.69 -8.14 -5.54
CA HIS A 203 -5.30 -7.64 -4.23
C HIS A 203 -3.96 -6.90 -4.27
N GLY A 204 -3.06 -7.36 -5.13
CA GLY A 204 -1.78 -6.73 -5.43
C GLY A 204 -1.58 -6.55 -6.93
N LEU A 205 -0.79 -5.54 -7.30
CA LEU A 205 -0.48 -5.18 -8.67
C LEU A 205 1.00 -4.84 -8.80
N TRP A 206 1.62 -5.25 -9.91
CA TRP A 206 2.98 -4.86 -10.27
C TRP A 206 3.10 -4.62 -11.78
N VAL A 207 3.95 -3.67 -12.15
CA VAL A 207 4.30 -3.38 -13.56
C VAL A 207 5.79 -3.61 -13.74
N ASP A 208 6.16 -4.47 -14.69
CA ASP A 208 7.57 -4.75 -14.99
C ASP A 208 8.20 -3.70 -15.96
N SER A 209 9.51 -3.80 -16.17
CA SER A 209 10.27 -2.89 -17.05
C SER A 209 9.85 -2.94 -18.53
N GLN A 210 9.01 -3.91 -18.93
CA GLN A 210 8.43 -4.05 -20.27
C GLN A 210 6.97 -3.59 -20.30
N ASP A 211 6.49 -2.97 -19.22
CA ASP A 211 5.11 -2.54 -19.00
C ASP A 211 4.08 -3.70 -19.02
N ASN A 212 4.52 -4.92 -18.71
CA ASN A 212 3.58 -5.99 -18.42
C ASN A 212 3.00 -5.82 -17.02
N VAL A 213 1.70 -6.01 -16.89
CA VAL A 213 0.98 -5.88 -15.62
C VAL A 213 0.75 -7.26 -15.00
N TYR A 214 1.10 -7.40 -13.73
CA TYR A 214 0.87 -8.61 -12.96
C TYR A 214 -0.14 -8.33 -11.85
N LEU A 215 -1.15 -9.19 -11.72
CA LEU A 215 -2.21 -9.08 -10.73
C LEU A 215 -2.18 -10.27 -9.78
N ALA A 216 -2.00 -10.02 -8.51
CA ALA A 216 -2.11 -11.04 -7.46
C ALA A 216 -3.58 -11.22 -7.08
N LEU A 217 -4.12 -12.43 -7.29
CA LEU A 217 -5.53 -12.77 -7.13
C LEU A 217 -5.71 -13.69 -5.93
N THR A 218 -5.89 -13.12 -4.75
CA THR A 218 -5.99 -13.90 -3.50
C THR A 218 -7.16 -14.89 -3.50
N GLY A 219 -8.32 -14.50 -4.03
CA GLY A 219 -9.49 -15.38 -4.12
C GLY A 219 -9.35 -16.54 -5.11
N ALA A 220 -8.38 -16.48 -6.04
CA ALA A 220 -8.10 -17.51 -7.04
C ALA A 220 -6.74 -18.19 -6.82
N GLU A 221 -5.97 -17.76 -5.81
CA GLU A 221 -4.61 -18.27 -5.51
C GLU A 221 -3.71 -18.30 -6.76
N SER A 222 -3.77 -17.24 -7.58
CA SER A 222 -3.10 -17.18 -8.88
C SER A 222 -2.62 -15.77 -9.20
N VAL A 223 -1.77 -15.69 -10.23
CA VAL A 223 -1.30 -14.42 -10.79
C VAL A 223 -1.75 -14.34 -12.25
N ASP A 224 -2.41 -13.24 -12.63
CA ASP A 224 -2.66 -12.90 -14.03
C ASP A 224 -1.54 -12.02 -14.56
N LYS A 225 -1.11 -12.28 -15.79
CA LYS A 225 -0.18 -11.42 -16.52
C LYS A 225 -0.87 -10.84 -17.75
N TYR A 226 -0.89 -9.53 -17.85
CA TYR A 226 -1.29 -8.77 -19.03
C TYR A 226 -0.04 -8.28 -19.74
N MET A 227 0.17 -8.73 -20.97
CA MET A 227 1.32 -8.31 -21.76
C MET A 227 0.96 -7.05 -22.57
N ARG A 228 1.83 -6.04 -22.52
CA ARG A 228 1.75 -4.91 -23.43
C ARG A 228 1.86 -5.42 -24.87
N ARG A 229 0.99 -4.94 -25.74
CA ARG A 229 1.10 -5.15 -27.20
C ARG A 229 1.48 -3.83 -27.84
N ASP A 230 2.41 -3.91 -28.79
CA ASP A 230 2.82 -2.80 -29.64
C ASP A 230 1.66 -2.28 -30.50
#